data_fc28fdd319836e6849d1ff2c219b4fc0
#
_entry.id   fc28fdd319836e6849d1ff2c219b4fc0
#
_cell.length_a   1.000
_cell.length_b   1.000
_cell.length_c   1.000
_cell.angle_alpha   90.00
_cell.angle_beta   90.00
_cell.angle_gamma   90.00
#
_symmetry.space_group_name_H-M   'P 1'
#
loop_
_entity.id
_entity.type
_entity.pdbx_description
1 polymer ?
#
loop_
_entity_poly.entity_id
_entity_poly.type
_entity_poly.pdbx_seq_one_letter_code
_entity_poly.pdbx_strand_id
1 'polypeptide(L)'
;MQRVLVTGANGQIGSELVQALRRRDGVQHVVGVDLKPPPDSGGHAGNGTLATAGPHEVLDVRDREALESAMKDHAIDAVFHLASLLSASGEQAPDRAWDVNVDGLKNVLDLARDLREDEGRTVRVFWPSSIAAFGPATGTPAPQQAVLDPQTMYGVTKVSGELLCRYYFQKYGVDVRSVRYPGLVSYAAPPGGGTTDYAPEMFFAAAEGRPYTCFVTPETRLPMMYMPDALAAALDVMDAPAKALSVRTSYNVGALTFTAGELADALAAQVPGFECRFAPDERQQIADSWPAAVDDQPARHDWDWNPQYDLDALAEDMLKHLLAGSEGHAGRVARTTG
;
A
#
# COMPACT_ATOMS: atom_id res chain seq x y z
N MET A 1 5.78 -17.06 -9.58
CA MET A 1 4.96 -16.13 -10.39
C MET A 1 5.78 -15.63 -11.57
N GLN A 2 5.23 -15.74 -12.78
CA GLN A 2 5.92 -15.32 -14.00
C GLN A 2 5.13 -14.26 -14.79
N ARG A 3 3.82 -14.33 -14.73
CA ARG A 3 2.89 -13.46 -15.47
C ARG A 3 1.94 -12.78 -14.50
N VAL A 4 2.20 -11.51 -14.24
CA VAL A 4 1.60 -10.77 -13.12
C VAL A 4 0.65 -9.69 -13.61
N LEU A 5 -0.52 -9.60 -12.99
CA LEU A 5 -1.45 -8.49 -13.12
C LEU A 5 -1.39 -7.65 -11.84
N VAL A 6 -1.29 -6.33 -11.97
CA VAL A 6 -1.35 -5.39 -10.85
C VAL A 6 -2.51 -4.44 -11.06
N THR A 7 -3.57 -4.54 -10.27
CA THR A 7 -4.68 -3.57 -10.30
C THR A 7 -4.39 -2.41 -9.36
N GLY A 8 -4.88 -1.21 -9.68
CA GLY A 8 -4.46 -0.01 -8.96
C GLY A 8 -2.99 0.36 -9.26
N ALA A 9 -2.54 0.07 -10.48
CA ALA A 9 -1.16 0.19 -10.92
C ALA A 9 -0.61 1.62 -10.88
N ASN A 10 -1.47 2.63 -10.92
CA ASN A 10 -1.08 4.04 -10.83
C ASN A 10 -1.10 4.57 -9.38
N GLY A 11 -1.54 3.75 -8.41
CA GLY A 11 -1.57 4.10 -7.00
C GLY A 11 -0.18 4.13 -6.35
N GLN A 12 -0.14 4.54 -5.07
CA GLN A 12 1.10 4.67 -4.29
C GLN A 12 1.93 3.37 -4.27
N ILE A 13 1.32 2.26 -3.88
CA ILE A 13 2.01 0.95 -3.89
C ILE A 13 2.16 0.44 -5.33
N GLY A 14 1.11 0.56 -6.15
CA GLY A 14 1.04 -0.05 -7.47
C GLY A 14 2.13 0.43 -8.42
N SER A 15 2.39 1.74 -8.45
CA SER A 15 3.40 2.34 -9.32
C SER A 15 4.82 1.84 -9.03
N GLU A 16 5.17 1.68 -7.75
CA GLU A 16 6.48 1.18 -7.34
C GLU A 16 6.54 -0.36 -7.47
N LEU A 17 5.46 -1.07 -7.14
CA LEU A 17 5.39 -2.53 -7.27
C LEU A 17 5.53 -3.00 -8.73
N VAL A 18 4.85 -2.34 -9.68
CA VAL A 18 4.98 -2.65 -11.11
C VAL A 18 6.44 -2.54 -11.55
N GLN A 19 7.15 -1.51 -11.09
CA GLN A 19 8.57 -1.34 -11.42
C GLN A 19 9.44 -2.41 -10.77
N ALA A 20 9.20 -2.73 -9.49
CA ALA A 20 9.93 -3.78 -8.78
C ALA A 20 9.74 -5.14 -9.45
N LEU A 21 8.51 -5.48 -9.83
CA LEU A 21 8.18 -6.72 -10.54
C LEU A 21 8.85 -6.81 -11.92
N ARG A 22 8.87 -5.70 -12.69
CA ARG A 22 9.51 -5.66 -14.02
C ARG A 22 11.03 -5.83 -13.99
N ARG A 23 11.67 -5.53 -12.85
CA ARG A 23 13.12 -5.72 -12.63
C ARG A 23 13.45 -7.07 -12.00
N ARG A 24 12.43 -7.82 -11.58
CA ARG A 24 12.61 -9.02 -10.78
C ARG A 24 12.93 -10.22 -11.65
N ASP A 25 13.97 -10.97 -11.29
CA ASP A 25 14.32 -12.23 -11.93
C ASP A 25 13.18 -13.25 -11.82
N GLY A 26 12.92 -13.95 -12.95
CA GLY A 26 11.86 -14.95 -13.04
C GLY A 26 10.46 -14.38 -13.34
N VAL A 27 10.25 -13.07 -13.29
CA VAL A 27 9.02 -12.40 -13.77
C VAL A 27 9.21 -12.07 -15.25
N GLN A 28 8.33 -12.60 -16.11
CA GLN A 28 8.45 -12.45 -17.56
C GLN A 28 7.52 -11.40 -18.14
N HIS A 29 6.40 -11.14 -17.45
CA HIS A 29 5.34 -10.28 -17.96
C HIS A 29 4.58 -9.61 -16.80
N VAL A 30 4.44 -8.29 -16.86
CA VAL A 30 3.73 -7.49 -15.85
C VAL A 30 2.77 -6.55 -16.54
N VAL A 31 1.48 -6.74 -16.30
CA VAL A 31 0.40 -5.89 -16.80
C VAL A 31 -0.09 -4.99 -15.67
N GLY A 32 0.02 -3.68 -15.85
CA GLY A 32 -0.61 -2.71 -14.97
C GLY A 32 -2.07 -2.49 -15.39
N VAL A 33 -2.96 -2.38 -14.43
CA VAL A 33 -4.39 -2.10 -14.64
C VAL A 33 -4.83 -0.98 -13.73
N ASP A 34 -5.50 0.04 -14.28
CA ASP A 34 -6.06 1.14 -13.51
C ASP A 34 -7.26 1.77 -14.25
N LEU A 35 -8.04 2.60 -13.55
CA LEU A 35 -9.13 3.40 -14.16
C LEU A 35 -8.63 4.47 -15.14
N LYS A 36 -7.38 4.84 -15.06
CA LYS A 36 -6.74 5.87 -15.88
C LYS A 36 -5.49 5.31 -16.53
N PRO A 37 -5.10 5.82 -17.70
CA PRO A 37 -3.78 5.50 -18.24
C PRO A 37 -2.67 5.92 -17.26
N PRO A 38 -1.48 5.32 -17.37
CA PRO A 38 -0.35 5.75 -16.55
C PRO A 38 -0.07 7.25 -16.80
N PRO A 39 0.32 8.00 -15.76
CA PRO A 39 0.64 9.41 -15.92
C PRO A 39 1.76 9.59 -16.94
N ASP A 40 1.63 10.63 -17.78
CA ASP A 40 2.69 11.01 -18.71
C ASP A 40 4.02 11.26 -17.97
N SER A 41 5.13 10.93 -18.61
CA SER A 41 6.49 10.91 -18.04
C SER A 41 7.02 12.26 -17.49
N GLY A 42 6.17 13.22 -17.21
CA GLY A 42 6.48 14.57 -16.70
C GLY A 42 6.29 14.77 -15.19
N GLY A 43 5.82 13.78 -14.44
CA GLY A 43 5.60 13.90 -12.98
C GLY A 43 6.80 13.45 -12.16
N HIS A 44 7.06 14.19 -11.09
CA HIS A 44 8.08 14.02 -10.03
C HIS A 44 9.11 12.89 -10.19
N ALA A 45 10.35 13.32 -10.28
CA ALA A 45 11.61 12.58 -10.11
C ALA A 45 11.69 11.12 -10.60
N GLY A 46 11.92 10.90 -11.88
CA GLY A 46 12.64 9.69 -12.35
C GLY A 46 11.81 8.41 -12.56
N ASN A 47 10.61 8.29 -12.03
CA ASN A 47 9.85 7.04 -12.03
C ASN A 47 8.89 6.86 -13.22
N GLY A 48 8.53 7.93 -13.96
CA GLY A 48 7.53 7.86 -15.03
C GLY A 48 7.91 6.93 -16.20
N THR A 49 9.18 6.83 -16.51
CA THR A 49 9.65 6.08 -17.70
C THR A 49 9.50 4.56 -17.58
N LEU A 50 9.58 4.01 -16.36
CA LEU A 50 9.47 2.56 -16.14
C LEU A 50 8.05 2.09 -15.89
N ALA A 51 7.19 2.93 -15.30
CA ALA A 51 5.77 2.63 -15.15
C ALA A 51 5.08 2.53 -16.52
N THR A 52 5.53 3.36 -17.49
CA THR A 52 5.03 3.36 -18.87
C THR A 52 5.71 2.32 -19.79
N ALA A 53 6.83 1.71 -19.37
CA ALA A 53 7.62 0.79 -20.19
C ALA A 53 7.07 -0.66 -20.19
N GLY A 54 5.77 -0.88 -20.34
CA GLY A 54 5.19 -2.22 -20.42
C GLY A 54 3.68 -2.20 -20.56
N PRO A 55 3.03 -3.35 -20.72
CA PRO A 55 1.58 -3.43 -20.88
C PRO A 55 0.84 -2.73 -19.75
N HIS A 56 -0.14 -1.93 -20.13
CA HIS A 56 -1.06 -1.27 -19.21
C HIS A 56 -2.46 -1.26 -19.86
N GLU A 57 -3.47 -1.63 -19.08
CA GLU A 57 -4.85 -1.61 -19.52
C GLU A 57 -5.68 -0.66 -18.66
N VAL A 58 -6.59 0.06 -19.31
CA VAL A 58 -7.55 0.93 -18.62
C VAL A 58 -8.83 0.15 -18.45
N LEU A 59 -9.09 -0.28 -17.20
CA LEU A 59 -10.32 -1.00 -16.85
C LEU A 59 -10.72 -0.74 -15.38
N ASP A 60 -11.99 -0.95 -15.11
CA ASP A 60 -12.57 -0.91 -13.77
C ASP A 60 -12.60 -2.33 -13.19
N VAL A 61 -12.08 -2.52 -11.98
CA VAL A 61 -12.09 -3.83 -11.29
C VAL A 61 -13.50 -4.35 -10.98
N ARG A 62 -14.52 -3.49 -11.07
CA ARG A 62 -15.93 -3.84 -10.98
C ARG A 62 -16.47 -4.49 -12.25
N ASP A 63 -15.82 -4.25 -13.38
CA ASP A 63 -16.12 -4.90 -14.66
C ASP A 63 -15.43 -6.27 -14.71
N ARG A 64 -16.20 -7.30 -14.31
CA ARG A 64 -15.72 -8.67 -14.24
C ARG A 64 -15.29 -9.21 -15.61
N GLU A 65 -16.01 -8.86 -16.68
CA GLU A 65 -15.72 -9.38 -18.03
C GLU A 65 -14.41 -8.80 -18.57
N ALA A 66 -14.17 -7.49 -18.38
CA ALA A 66 -12.93 -6.85 -18.76
C ALA A 66 -11.74 -7.42 -17.97
N LEU A 67 -11.92 -7.64 -16.65
CA LEU A 67 -10.90 -8.24 -15.81
C LEU A 67 -10.59 -9.70 -16.20
N GLU A 68 -11.61 -10.48 -16.55
CA GLU A 68 -11.46 -11.86 -17.05
C GLU A 68 -10.67 -11.89 -18.36
N SER A 69 -10.99 -11.01 -19.31
CA SER A 69 -10.26 -10.88 -20.57
C SER A 69 -8.79 -10.60 -20.33
N ALA A 70 -8.49 -9.58 -19.52
CA ALA A 70 -7.11 -9.24 -19.17
C ALA A 70 -6.35 -10.42 -18.53
N MET A 71 -6.98 -11.17 -17.60
CA MET A 71 -6.37 -12.32 -16.96
C MET A 71 -6.12 -13.49 -17.92
N LYS A 72 -7.01 -13.71 -18.90
CA LYS A 72 -6.90 -14.79 -19.89
C LYS A 72 -5.93 -14.43 -21.01
N ASP A 73 -6.06 -13.25 -21.61
CA ASP A 73 -5.26 -12.79 -22.75
C ASP A 73 -3.76 -12.71 -22.40
N HIS A 74 -3.48 -12.29 -21.17
CA HIS A 74 -2.11 -12.25 -20.65
C HIS A 74 -1.67 -13.54 -19.94
N ALA A 75 -2.50 -14.57 -19.88
CA ALA A 75 -2.24 -15.85 -19.20
C ALA A 75 -1.70 -15.66 -17.76
N ILE A 76 -2.33 -14.80 -16.98
CA ILE A 76 -1.88 -14.39 -15.64
C ILE A 76 -1.81 -15.56 -14.66
N ASP A 77 -0.73 -15.67 -13.89
CA ASP A 77 -0.52 -16.66 -12.83
C ASP A 77 -0.45 -16.04 -11.42
N ALA A 78 -0.36 -14.70 -11.34
CA ALA A 78 -0.42 -13.98 -10.07
C ALA A 78 -1.12 -12.63 -10.24
N VAL A 79 -1.96 -12.25 -9.27
CA VAL A 79 -2.63 -10.94 -9.22
C VAL A 79 -2.23 -10.22 -7.94
N PHE A 80 -1.75 -8.99 -8.05
CA PHE A 80 -1.65 -8.04 -6.96
C PHE A 80 -2.84 -7.09 -7.06
N HIS A 81 -3.86 -7.34 -6.25
CA HIS A 81 -5.08 -6.54 -6.26
C HIS A 81 -4.97 -5.37 -5.29
N LEU A 82 -4.53 -4.21 -5.79
CA LEU A 82 -4.29 -3.01 -5.01
C LEU A 82 -5.36 -1.92 -5.21
N ALA A 83 -6.25 -2.08 -6.19
CA ALA A 83 -7.33 -1.13 -6.46
C ALA A 83 -8.24 -0.99 -5.23
N SER A 84 -8.31 0.22 -4.67
CA SER A 84 -9.08 0.49 -3.45
C SER A 84 -9.34 1.99 -3.28
N LEU A 85 -10.49 2.36 -2.75
CA LEU A 85 -10.71 3.68 -2.18
C LEU A 85 -10.18 3.69 -0.75
N LEU A 86 -9.45 4.76 -0.38
CA LEU A 86 -8.84 4.92 0.94
C LEU A 86 -9.82 5.53 1.96
N SER A 87 -9.37 5.71 3.22
CA SER A 87 -10.22 6.09 4.34
C SER A 87 -11.03 7.36 4.11
N ALA A 88 -10.40 8.49 3.76
CA ALA A 88 -11.14 9.75 3.59
C ALA A 88 -12.10 9.71 2.40
N SER A 89 -11.68 9.18 1.24
CA SER A 89 -12.56 9.03 0.08
C SER A 89 -13.65 7.96 0.29
N GLY A 90 -13.38 6.96 1.12
CA GLY A 90 -14.37 5.95 1.52
C GLY A 90 -15.48 6.51 2.39
N GLU A 91 -15.16 7.40 3.33
CA GLU A 91 -16.16 8.09 4.16
C GLU A 91 -17.04 9.05 3.33
N GLN A 92 -16.47 9.70 2.32
CA GLN A 92 -17.22 10.59 1.42
C GLN A 92 -18.16 9.82 0.46
N ALA A 93 -17.84 8.58 0.13
CA ALA A 93 -18.60 7.75 -0.82
C ALA A 93 -18.64 6.28 -0.37
N PRO A 94 -19.35 5.93 0.72
CA PRO A 94 -19.31 4.60 1.33
C PRO A 94 -19.80 3.48 0.40
N ASP A 95 -20.85 3.69 -0.38
CA ASP A 95 -21.35 2.70 -1.34
C ASP A 95 -20.29 2.39 -2.41
N ARG A 96 -19.65 3.45 -2.95
CA ARG A 96 -18.58 3.28 -3.92
C ARG A 96 -17.35 2.60 -3.31
N ALA A 97 -17.06 2.87 -2.04
CA ALA A 97 -15.99 2.17 -1.32
C ALA A 97 -16.28 0.67 -1.23
N TRP A 98 -17.53 0.29 -0.96
CA TRP A 98 -17.95 -1.09 -0.98
C TRP A 98 -17.78 -1.72 -2.35
N ASP A 99 -18.35 -1.11 -3.40
CA ASP A 99 -18.30 -1.62 -4.77
C ASP A 99 -16.84 -1.87 -5.25
N VAL A 100 -15.94 -0.92 -4.98
CA VAL A 100 -14.55 -1.03 -5.43
C VAL A 100 -13.76 -2.01 -4.56
N ASN A 101 -13.85 -1.86 -3.22
CA ASN A 101 -12.96 -2.57 -2.30
C ASN A 101 -13.42 -4.01 -2.05
N VAL A 102 -14.74 -4.27 -2.05
CA VAL A 102 -15.30 -5.59 -1.74
C VAL A 102 -15.71 -6.32 -3.00
N ASP A 103 -16.53 -5.70 -3.86
CA ASP A 103 -17.01 -6.37 -5.08
C ASP A 103 -15.87 -6.50 -6.10
N GLY A 104 -14.98 -5.50 -6.19
CA GLY A 104 -13.75 -5.59 -6.99
C GLY A 104 -12.85 -6.74 -6.54
N LEU A 105 -12.60 -6.89 -5.24
CA LEU A 105 -11.87 -8.04 -4.69
C LEU A 105 -12.59 -9.36 -5.00
N LYS A 106 -13.91 -9.39 -4.82
CA LYS A 106 -14.71 -10.59 -5.09
C LYS A 106 -14.60 -11.01 -6.54
N ASN A 107 -14.58 -10.07 -7.51
CA ASN A 107 -14.37 -10.39 -8.91
C ASN A 107 -13.02 -11.10 -9.15
N VAL A 108 -11.94 -10.59 -8.56
CA VAL A 108 -10.61 -11.24 -8.66
C VAL A 108 -10.62 -12.64 -8.06
N LEU A 109 -11.24 -12.82 -6.90
CA LEU A 109 -11.32 -14.11 -6.21
C LEU A 109 -12.18 -15.12 -7.00
N ASP A 110 -13.32 -14.68 -7.54
CA ASP A 110 -14.18 -15.50 -8.41
C ASP A 110 -13.42 -15.95 -9.66
N LEU A 111 -12.73 -15.04 -10.33
CA LEU A 111 -11.94 -15.38 -11.51
C LEU A 111 -10.79 -16.34 -11.21
N ALA A 112 -10.11 -16.15 -10.08
CA ALA A 112 -9.05 -17.08 -9.64
C ALA A 112 -9.62 -18.48 -9.34
N ARG A 113 -10.84 -18.56 -8.77
CA ARG A 113 -11.57 -19.82 -8.57
C ARG A 113 -11.96 -20.46 -9.91
N ASP A 114 -12.59 -19.70 -10.79
CA ASP A 114 -13.12 -20.21 -12.06
C ASP A 114 -11.99 -20.72 -12.97
N LEU A 115 -10.87 -19.97 -13.08
CA LEU A 115 -9.68 -20.44 -13.80
C LEU A 115 -9.09 -21.73 -13.24
N ARG A 116 -9.20 -21.92 -11.91
CA ARG A 116 -8.77 -23.16 -11.25
C ARG A 116 -9.73 -24.33 -11.54
N GLU A 117 -11.04 -24.11 -11.45
CA GLU A 117 -12.06 -25.15 -11.62
C GLU A 117 -12.21 -25.55 -13.09
N ASP A 118 -12.24 -24.59 -14.02
CA ASP A 118 -12.52 -24.82 -15.42
C ASP A 118 -11.26 -25.18 -16.24
N GLU A 119 -10.11 -24.57 -15.91
CA GLU A 119 -8.88 -24.70 -16.70
C GLU A 119 -7.74 -25.42 -15.96
N GLY A 120 -7.91 -25.75 -14.68
CA GLY A 120 -6.83 -26.32 -13.83
C GLY A 120 -5.70 -25.32 -13.55
N ARG A 121 -5.91 -24.05 -13.83
CA ARG A 121 -4.91 -22.98 -13.72
C ARG A 121 -4.93 -22.37 -12.31
N THR A 122 -3.82 -22.43 -11.62
CA THR A 122 -3.70 -21.75 -10.31
C THR A 122 -3.27 -20.30 -10.51
N VAL A 123 -4.08 -19.37 -10.05
CA VAL A 123 -3.75 -17.95 -9.94
C VAL A 123 -3.56 -17.62 -8.46
N ARG A 124 -2.39 -17.11 -8.10
CA ARG A 124 -2.11 -16.64 -6.75
C ARG A 124 -2.55 -15.19 -6.61
N VAL A 125 -3.21 -14.84 -5.51
CA VAL A 125 -3.73 -13.50 -5.29
C VAL A 125 -3.06 -12.87 -4.07
N PHE A 126 -2.45 -11.70 -4.25
CA PHE A 126 -2.09 -10.80 -3.15
C PHE A 126 -3.16 -9.72 -3.01
N TRP A 127 -3.59 -9.48 -1.78
CA TRP A 127 -4.53 -8.41 -1.46
C TRP A 127 -4.11 -7.73 -0.15
N PRO A 128 -3.88 -6.40 -0.12
CA PRO A 128 -3.48 -5.71 1.10
C PRO A 128 -4.68 -5.37 1.98
N SER A 129 -4.66 -5.82 3.22
CA SER A 129 -5.44 -5.26 4.32
C SER A 129 -4.69 -4.06 4.92
N SER A 130 -5.16 -3.55 6.04
CA SER A 130 -4.65 -2.35 6.69
C SER A 130 -4.86 -2.43 8.20
N ILE A 131 -4.10 -1.65 8.97
CA ILE A 131 -4.37 -1.39 10.38
C ILE A 131 -5.75 -0.77 10.61
N ALA A 132 -6.36 -0.19 9.57
CA ALA A 132 -7.73 0.31 9.63
C ALA A 132 -8.80 -0.79 9.87
N ALA A 133 -8.44 -2.07 9.73
CA ALA A 133 -9.28 -3.19 10.16
C ALA A 133 -9.42 -3.30 11.67
N PHE A 134 -8.50 -2.72 12.44
CA PHE A 134 -8.57 -2.63 13.88
C PHE A 134 -9.52 -1.52 14.33
N GLY A 135 -9.80 -1.49 15.62
CA GLY A 135 -10.62 -0.47 16.25
C GLY A 135 -10.31 -0.36 17.75
N PRO A 136 -11.10 0.43 18.51
CA PRO A 136 -10.83 0.73 19.93
C PRO A 136 -10.73 -0.49 20.84
N ALA A 137 -11.38 -1.60 20.49
CA ALA A 137 -11.30 -2.84 21.27
C ALA A 137 -9.99 -3.62 21.06
N THR A 138 -9.14 -3.19 20.12
CA THR A 138 -7.86 -3.82 19.85
C THR A 138 -6.81 -3.36 20.84
N GLY A 139 -6.11 -4.27 21.49
CA GLY A 139 -4.98 -3.95 22.38
C GLY A 139 -3.76 -3.43 21.61
N THR A 140 -2.77 -2.91 22.36
CA THR A 140 -1.47 -2.47 21.81
C THR A 140 -0.34 -3.21 22.55
N PRO A 141 0.56 -3.94 21.81
CA PRO A 141 0.52 -4.19 20.37
C PRO A 141 -0.70 -5.02 19.96
N ALA A 142 -1.25 -4.75 18.76
CA ALA A 142 -2.38 -5.51 18.23
C ALA A 142 -1.97 -6.95 17.93
N PRO A 143 -2.58 -7.96 18.57
CA PRO A 143 -2.24 -9.36 18.29
C PRO A 143 -2.67 -9.76 16.88
N GLN A 144 -2.06 -10.82 16.33
CA GLN A 144 -2.44 -11.36 15.02
C GLN A 144 -3.93 -11.74 14.98
N GLN A 145 -4.42 -12.35 16.04
CA GLN A 145 -5.85 -12.65 16.23
C GLN A 145 -6.44 -11.62 17.20
N ALA A 146 -7.07 -10.61 16.66
CA ALA A 146 -7.69 -9.51 17.39
C ALA A 146 -9.20 -9.44 17.13
N VAL A 147 -9.91 -8.75 18.02
CA VAL A 147 -11.26 -8.26 17.72
C VAL A 147 -11.11 -7.14 16.69
N LEU A 148 -11.75 -7.31 15.54
CA LEU A 148 -11.75 -6.31 14.47
C LEU A 148 -13.07 -5.54 14.58
N ASP A 149 -13.02 -4.28 15.05
CA ASP A 149 -14.16 -3.39 15.19
C ASP A 149 -13.89 -2.01 14.57
N PRO A 150 -13.67 -1.98 13.24
CA PRO A 150 -13.32 -0.77 12.52
C PRO A 150 -14.36 0.34 12.68
N GLN A 151 -13.90 1.58 12.77
CA GLN A 151 -14.75 2.76 12.95
C GLN A 151 -14.95 3.54 11.62
N THR A 152 -14.43 3.03 10.51
CA THR A 152 -14.52 3.65 9.20
C THR A 152 -15.05 2.67 8.15
N MET A 153 -15.70 3.18 7.09
CA MET A 153 -16.16 2.36 5.97
C MET A 153 -14.98 1.64 5.30
N TYR A 154 -13.85 2.30 5.16
CA TYR A 154 -12.61 1.67 4.67
C TYR A 154 -12.22 0.46 5.51
N GLY A 155 -12.19 0.62 6.84
CA GLY A 155 -11.89 -0.48 7.76
C GLY A 155 -12.90 -1.63 7.65
N VAL A 156 -14.20 -1.32 7.54
CA VAL A 156 -15.27 -2.32 7.30
C VAL A 156 -14.99 -3.11 6.02
N THR A 157 -14.61 -2.44 4.92
CA THR A 157 -14.28 -3.14 3.67
C THR A 157 -13.03 -4.02 3.82
N LYS A 158 -12.04 -3.59 4.62
CA LYS A 158 -10.82 -4.40 4.88
C LYS A 158 -11.14 -5.65 5.70
N VAL A 159 -11.95 -5.54 6.76
CA VAL A 159 -12.42 -6.72 7.52
C VAL A 159 -13.20 -7.68 6.62
N SER A 160 -14.12 -7.17 5.81
CA SER A 160 -14.90 -7.98 4.86
C SER A 160 -13.98 -8.72 3.87
N GLY A 161 -12.98 -8.03 3.34
CA GLY A 161 -11.98 -8.62 2.43
C GLY A 161 -11.14 -9.72 3.09
N GLU A 162 -10.69 -9.54 4.35
CA GLU A 162 -9.96 -10.59 5.09
C GLU A 162 -10.80 -11.87 5.24
N LEU A 163 -12.08 -11.70 5.55
CA LEU A 163 -13.00 -12.83 5.70
C LEU A 163 -13.26 -13.51 4.35
N LEU A 164 -13.41 -12.75 3.27
CA LEU A 164 -13.53 -13.29 1.91
C LEU A 164 -12.27 -14.06 1.50
N CYS A 165 -11.10 -13.50 1.69
CA CYS A 165 -9.82 -14.16 1.38
C CYS A 165 -9.72 -15.52 2.06
N ARG A 166 -9.99 -15.57 3.37
CA ARG A 166 -10.02 -16.82 4.14
C ARG A 166 -11.06 -17.80 3.62
N TYR A 167 -12.28 -17.33 3.33
CA TYR A 167 -13.37 -18.17 2.82
C TYR A 167 -12.99 -18.80 1.47
N TYR A 168 -12.46 -18.01 0.52
CA TYR A 168 -12.06 -18.52 -0.80
C TYR A 168 -10.90 -19.51 -0.71
N PHE A 169 -9.96 -19.30 0.20
CA PHE A 169 -8.93 -20.29 0.47
C PHE A 169 -9.51 -21.59 1.01
N GLN A 170 -10.36 -21.53 2.04
CA GLN A 170 -10.90 -22.72 2.69
C GLN A 170 -11.91 -23.49 1.82
N LYS A 171 -12.76 -22.75 1.09
CA LYS A 171 -13.84 -23.35 0.32
C LYS A 171 -13.41 -23.80 -1.07
N TYR A 172 -12.60 -23.01 -1.74
CA TYR A 172 -12.26 -23.21 -3.16
C TYR A 172 -10.77 -23.46 -3.40
N GLY A 173 -9.94 -23.37 -2.37
CA GLY A 173 -8.49 -23.59 -2.48
C GLY A 173 -7.77 -22.50 -3.27
N VAL A 174 -8.33 -21.29 -3.38
CA VAL A 174 -7.67 -20.14 -4.00
C VAL A 174 -6.51 -19.70 -3.09
N ASP A 175 -5.28 -19.66 -3.62
CA ASP A 175 -4.10 -19.24 -2.85
C ASP A 175 -4.07 -17.72 -2.72
N VAL A 176 -4.81 -17.22 -1.71
CA VAL A 176 -4.84 -15.80 -1.36
C VAL A 176 -3.85 -15.54 -0.24
N ARG A 177 -3.11 -14.45 -0.35
CA ARG A 177 -2.10 -13.99 0.61
C ARG A 177 -2.30 -12.51 0.87
N SER A 178 -2.18 -12.11 2.11
CA SER A 178 -2.49 -10.74 2.52
C SER A 178 -1.67 -10.31 3.72
N VAL A 179 -1.40 -9.01 3.78
CA VAL A 179 -0.77 -8.35 4.93
C VAL A 179 -1.63 -7.17 5.38
N ARG A 180 -1.64 -6.85 6.67
CA ARG A 180 -2.19 -5.61 7.22
C ARG A 180 -1.12 -4.55 7.22
N TYR A 181 -1.14 -3.68 6.21
CA TYR A 181 -0.19 -2.59 6.16
C TYR A 181 -0.45 -1.55 7.25
N PRO A 182 0.62 -1.06 7.88
CA PRO A 182 0.60 0.15 8.69
C PRO A 182 0.48 1.41 7.80
N GLY A 183 0.67 2.61 8.37
CA GLY A 183 0.81 3.83 7.59
C GLY A 183 2.02 3.76 6.66
N LEU A 184 1.82 4.01 5.38
CA LEU A 184 2.89 3.93 4.40
C LEU A 184 3.53 5.30 4.16
N VAL A 185 4.86 5.31 4.08
CA VAL A 185 5.67 6.49 3.75
C VAL A 185 6.38 6.21 2.42
N SER A 186 6.19 7.08 1.43
CA SER A 186 6.80 6.99 0.10
C SER A 186 7.12 8.37 -0.45
N TYR A 187 8.21 8.47 -1.21
CA TYR A 187 8.58 9.67 -1.96
C TYR A 187 8.07 9.64 -3.41
N ALA A 188 7.71 8.47 -3.92
CA ALA A 188 7.43 8.27 -5.35
C ALA A 188 6.06 8.78 -5.78
N ALA A 189 5.10 8.83 -4.85
CA ALA A 189 3.77 9.36 -5.11
C ALA A 189 3.33 10.27 -3.96
N PRO A 190 2.60 11.37 -4.25
CA PRO A 190 2.05 12.22 -3.20
C PRO A 190 1.03 11.45 -2.35
N PRO A 191 0.81 11.88 -1.09
CA PRO A 191 -0.20 11.32 -0.22
C PRO A 191 -1.60 11.31 -0.83
N GLY A 192 -2.37 10.26 -0.53
CA GLY A 192 -3.69 10.01 -1.15
C GLY A 192 -4.91 10.44 -0.32
N GLY A 193 -4.73 11.11 0.81
CA GLY A 193 -5.80 11.51 1.74
C GLY A 193 -6.06 10.45 2.83
N GLY A 194 -5.04 9.74 3.29
CA GLY A 194 -5.09 8.81 4.41
C GLY A 194 -4.88 9.50 5.77
N THR A 195 -5.34 8.86 6.85
CA THR A 195 -5.14 9.35 8.24
C THR A 195 -3.66 9.38 8.64
N THR A 196 -2.81 8.55 8.02
CA THR A 196 -1.36 8.49 8.26
C THR A 196 -0.54 9.40 7.34
N ASP A 197 -1.20 10.13 6.45
CA ASP A 197 -0.52 10.94 5.43
C ASP A 197 0.23 12.15 5.99
N TYR A 198 0.00 12.48 7.28
CA TYR A 198 0.81 13.50 7.96
C TYR A 198 2.32 13.18 7.86
N ALA A 199 2.68 11.90 7.88
CA ALA A 199 4.09 11.51 7.83
C ALA A 199 4.74 11.83 6.47
N PRO A 200 4.28 11.30 5.32
CA PRO A 200 4.84 11.71 4.03
C PRO A 200 4.67 13.20 3.73
N GLU A 201 3.55 13.85 4.12
CA GLU A 201 3.35 15.29 3.94
C GLU A 201 4.42 16.13 4.66
N MET A 202 4.85 15.69 5.87
CA MET A 202 5.93 16.33 6.61
C MET A 202 7.25 16.29 5.85
N PHE A 203 7.59 15.14 5.24
CA PHE A 203 8.77 14.98 4.40
C PHE A 203 8.75 15.89 3.16
N PHE A 204 7.62 15.93 2.46
CA PHE A 204 7.47 16.81 1.28
C PHE A 204 7.64 18.28 1.69
N ALA A 205 7.00 18.71 2.79
CA ALA A 205 7.13 20.08 3.28
C ALA A 205 8.58 20.42 3.67
N ALA A 206 9.26 19.52 4.36
CA ALA A 206 10.66 19.71 4.74
C ALA A 206 11.57 19.84 3.50
N ALA A 207 11.41 18.96 2.52
CA ALA A 207 12.20 18.99 1.28
C ALA A 207 11.93 20.26 0.44
N GLU A 208 10.73 20.82 0.49
CA GLU A 208 10.34 22.05 -0.17
C GLU A 208 10.73 23.33 0.63
N GLY A 209 11.32 23.18 1.81
CA GLY A 209 11.70 24.29 2.68
C GLY A 209 10.51 25.11 3.21
N ARG A 210 9.34 24.53 3.34
CA ARG A 210 8.14 25.18 3.86
C ARG A 210 7.72 24.61 5.21
N PRO A 211 7.09 25.42 6.07
CA PRO A 211 6.53 24.91 7.32
C PRO A 211 5.39 23.94 7.05
N TYR A 212 5.15 23.02 7.98
CA TYR A 212 4.05 22.07 7.94
C TYR A 212 3.10 22.24 9.14
N THR A 213 1.80 22.07 8.93
CA THR A 213 0.81 22.00 10.01
C THR A 213 0.27 20.57 10.07
N CYS A 214 0.71 19.83 11.08
CA CYS A 214 0.30 18.45 11.29
C CYS A 214 -1.12 18.39 11.88
N PHE A 215 -1.96 17.56 11.31
CA PHE A 215 -3.36 17.40 11.68
C PHE A 215 -3.62 16.35 12.77
N VAL A 216 -2.57 15.85 13.41
CA VAL A 216 -2.63 15.03 14.61
C VAL A 216 -1.78 15.65 15.71
N THR A 217 -1.95 15.22 16.98
CA THR A 217 -1.12 15.70 18.08
C THR A 217 0.31 15.19 17.99
N PRO A 218 1.29 15.87 18.59
CA PRO A 218 2.69 15.41 18.58
C PRO A 218 2.87 14.06 19.29
N GLU A 219 1.99 13.68 20.21
CA GLU A 219 2.01 12.40 20.93
C GLU A 219 1.37 11.26 20.13
N THR A 220 0.68 11.54 19.04
CA THR A 220 0.02 10.51 18.21
C THR A 220 1.04 9.52 17.69
N ARG A 221 0.94 8.28 18.19
CA ARG A 221 1.84 7.18 17.85
C ARG A 221 1.12 6.14 17.04
N LEU A 222 1.58 5.92 15.81
CA LEU A 222 1.02 4.92 14.91
C LEU A 222 2.14 4.02 14.35
N PRO A 223 1.82 2.77 13.99
CA PRO A 223 2.75 1.94 13.24
C PRO A 223 2.87 2.48 11.82
N MET A 224 4.10 2.59 11.34
CA MET A 224 4.46 3.11 10.03
C MET A 224 5.39 2.14 9.30
N MET A 225 5.48 2.28 7.98
CA MET A 225 6.35 1.46 7.15
C MET A 225 6.84 2.26 5.94
N TYR A 226 8.13 2.16 5.64
CA TYR A 226 8.67 2.73 4.43
C TYR A 226 8.31 1.86 3.21
N MET A 227 8.13 2.48 2.05
CA MET A 227 7.66 1.77 0.85
C MET A 227 8.57 0.60 0.43
N PRO A 228 9.90 0.66 0.50
CA PRO A 228 10.74 -0.51 0.20
C PRO A 228 10.40 -1.73 1.06
N ASP A 229 10.16 -1.55 2.38
CA ASP A 229 9.71 -2.63 3.25
C ASP A 229 8.29 -3.11 2.91
N ALA A 230 7.40 -2.20 2.51
CA ALA A 230 6.05 -2.56 2.07
C ALA A 230 6.06 -3.44 0.81
N LEU A 231 6.92 -3.10 -0.15
CA LEU A 231 7.12 -3.91 -1.36
C LEU A 231 7.73 -5.28 -1.02
N ALA A 232 8.74 -5.31 -0.13
CA ALA A 232 9.34 -6.55 0.36
C ALA A 232 8.28 -7.45 1.00
N ALA A 233 7.44 -6.91 1.90
CA ALA A 233 6.36 -7.67 2.54
C ALA A 233 5.40 -8.31 1.53
N ALA A 234 5.00 -7.57 0.49
CA ALA A 234 4.13 -8.10 -0.57
C ALA A 234 4.80 -9.21 -1.37
N LEU A 235 6.06 -9.02 -1.74
CA LEU A 235 6.81 -9.97 -2.56
C LEU A 235 7.17 -11.22 -1.78
N ASP A 236 7.64 -11.09 -0.54
CA ASP A 236 8.10 -12.19 0.29
C ASP A 236 6.94 -13.09 0.72
N VAL A 237 5.78 -12.53 1.13
CA VAL A 237 4.60 -13.35 1.42
C VAL A 237 4.10 -14.07 0.16
N MET A 238 4.22 -13.46 -1.02
CA MET A 238 3.85 -14.08 -2.29
C MET A 238 4.80 -15.19 -2.71
N ASP A 239 6.06 -15.15 -2.32
CA ASP A 239 7.06 -16.19 -2.62
C ASP A 239 7.08 -17.31 -1.59
N ALA A 240 6.63 -17.04 -0.38
CA ALA A 240 6.63 -18.02 0.70
C ALA A 240 5.99 -19.35 0.27
N PRO A 241 6.50 -20.49 0.70
CA PRO A 241 5.85 -21.78 0.46
C PRO A 241 4.44 -21.79 1.06
N ALA A 242 3.41 -22.14 0.28
CA ALA A 242 2.02 -22.11 0.74
C ALA A 242 1.79 -22.90 2.03
N LYS A 243 2.57 -23.98 2.27
CA LYS A 243 2.51 -24.80 3.48
C LYS A 243 3.10 -24.14 4.73
N ALA A 244 3.93 -23.10 4.57
CA ALA A 244 4.52 -22.36 5.67
C ALA A 244 3.53 -21.33 6.24
N LEU A 245 2.58 -20.88 5.43
CA LEU A 245 1.65 -19.81 5.81
C LEU A 245 0.56 -20.32 6.75
N SER A 246 0.61 -19.91 8.02
CA SER A 246 -0.39 -20.25 9.06
C SER A 246 -1.59 -19.31 9.06
N VAL A 247 -1.45 -18.08 8.55
CA VAL A 247 -2.51 -17.06 8.48
C VAL A 247 -3.09 -16.98 7.07
N ARG A 248 -4.43 -17.03 6.97
CA ARG A 248 -5.18 -16.98 5.71
C ARG A 248 -6.25 -15.89 5.68
N THR A 249 -6.18 -14.97 6.64
CA THR A 249 -6.80 -13.65 6.59
C THR A 249 -5.75 -12.66 6.09
N SER A 250 -5.08 -11.97 7.01
CA SER A 250 -3.97 -11.05 6.71
C SER A 250 -2.94 -11.10 7.81
N TYR A 251 -1.66 -11.19 7.45
CA TYR A 251 -0.58 -11.09 8.42
C TYR A 251 -0.44 -9.67 8.94
N ASN A 252 -0.27 -9.50 10.24
CA ASN A 252 0.29 -8.26 10.76
C ASN A 252 1.75 -8.13 10.28
N VAL A 253 2.11 -6.96 9.78
CA VAL A 253 3.49 -6.61 9.45
C VAL A 253 3.85 -5.32 10.16
N GLY A 254 4.74 -5.41 11.15
CA GLY A 254 5.33 -4.27 11.86
C GLY A 254 6.64 -3.86 11.21
N ALA A 255 6.94 -2.56 11.22
CA ALA A 255 8.24 -2.02 10.83
C ALA A 255 8.65 -0.95 11.83
N LEU A 256 8.06 0.23 11.74
CA LEU A 256 8.38 1.38 12.55
C LEU A 256 7.22 1.73 13.49
N THR A 257 7.54 2.34 14.61
CA THR A 257 6.56 2.98 15.49
C THR A 257 7.18 4.25 16.03
N PHE A 258 6.61 5.39 15.68
CA PHE A 258 7.06 6.70 16.13
C PHE A 258 5.88 7.65 16.35
N THR A 259 6.10 8.70 17.11
CA THR A 259 5.10 9.77 17.25
C THR A 259 5.27 10.82 16.14
N ALA A 260 4.22 11.58 15.88
CA ALA A 260 4.31 12.71 14.94
C ALA A 260 5.36 13.74 15.38
N GLY A 261 5.54 13.92 16.70
CA GLY A 261 6.61 14.76 17.28
C GLY A 261 8.01 14.21 17.02
N GLU A 262 8.23 12.91 17.25
CA GLU A 262 9.53 12.26 16.98
C GLU A 262 9.92 12.39 15.49
N LEU A 263 8.95 12.28 14.57
CA LEU A 263 9.21 12.52 13.15
C LEU A 263 9.56 13.98 12.86
N ALA A 264 8.84 14.94 13.45
CA ALA A 264 9.13 16.36 13.28
C ALA A 264 10.53 16.72 13.77
N ASP A 265 10.94 16.18 14.92
CA ASP A 265 12.28 16.38 15.49
C ASP A 265 13.37 15.76 14.61
N ALA A 266 13.16 14.55 14.08
CA ALA A 266 14.08 13.89 13.16
C ALA A 266 14.28 14.72 11.87
N LEU A 267 13.21 15.29 11.33
CA LEU A 267 13.28 16.16 10.14
C LEU A 267 13.95 17.49 10.44
N ALA A 268 13.66 18.13 11.59
CA ALA A 268 14.30 19.38 12.00
C ALA A 268 15.82 19.22 12.21
N ALA A 269 16.25 18.04 12.66
CA ALA A 269 17.68 17.73 12.80
C ALA A 269 18.40 17.62 11.44
N GLN A 270 17.71 17.15 10.37
CA GLN A 270 18.29 16.95 9.04
C GLN A 270 18.07 18.14 8.09
N VAL A 271 16.99 18.90 8.29
CA VAL A 271 16.63 20.07 7.44
C VAL A 271 16.62 21.34 8.31
N PRO A 272 17.74 22.10 8.34
CA PRO A 272 17.82 23.32 9.15
C PRO A 272 16.71 24.32 8.79
N GLY A 273 15.97 24.75 9.82
CA GLY A 273 14.87 25.72 9.65
C GLY A 273 13.51 25.09 9.33
N PHE A 274 13.40 23.77 9.27
CA PHE A 274 12.09 23.13 9.18
C PHE A 274 11.27 23.35 10.46
N GLU A 275 10.03 23.81 10.29
CA GLU A 275 9.08 24.04 11.38
C GLU A 275 7.84 23.18 11.19
N CYS A 276 7.51 22.38 12.20
CA CYS A 276 6.24 21.67 12.30
C CYS A 276 5.38 22.27 13.41
N ARG A 277 4.11 22.56 13.09
CA ARG A 277 3.08 22.98 14.05
C ARG A 277 2.03 21.89 14.12
N PHE A 278 1.35 21.78 15.25
CA PHE A 278 0.32 20.77 15.46
C PHE A 278 -1.04 21.43 15.66
N ALA A 279 -2.00 21.08 14.80
CA ALA A 279 -3.39 21.56 14.85
C ALA A 279 -4.31 20.38 14.49
N PRO A 280 -4.64 19.50 15.46
CA PRO A 280 -5.45 18.31 15.23
C PRO A 280 -6.82 18.64 14.64
N ASP A 281 -7.27 17.83 13.67
CA ASP A 281 -8.62 17.87 13.10
C ASP A 281 -9.37 16.53 13.34
N GLU A 282 -10.46 16.31 12.62
CA GLU A 282 -11.28 15.10 12.76
C GLU A 282 -10.52 13.78 12.52
N ARG A 283 -9.39 13.81 11.79
CA ARG A 283 -8.54 12.64 11.55
C ARG A 283 -7.85 12.13 12.83
N GLN A 284 -7.71 13.00 13.84
CA GLN A 284 -7.20 12.59 15.15
C GLN A 284 -8.05 11.47 15.77
N GLN A 285 -9.37 11.55 15.67
CA GLN A 285 -10.27 10.53 16.24
C GLN A 285 -10.09 9.18 15.56
N ILE A 286 -9.81 9.18 14.26
CA ILE A 286 -9.51 7.95 13.51
C ILE A 286 -8.17 7.39 13.97
N ALA A 287 -7.13 8.24 14.07
CA ALA A 287 -5.81 7.84 14.55
C ALA A 287 -5.86 7.22 15.95
N ASP A 288 -6.62 7.82 16.87
CA ASP A 288 -6.78 7.36 18.26
C ASP A 288 -7.51 5.99 18.35
N SER A 289 -8.25 5.61 17.31
CA SER A 289 -8.94 4.32 17.25
C SER A 289 -8.04 3.15 16.83
N TRP A 290 -6.82 3.43 16.36
CA TRP A 290 -5.89 2.40 15.87
C TRP A 290 -4.81 2.06 16.90
N PRO A 291 -4.30 0.81 16.90
CA PRO A 291 -3.23 0.42 17.81
C PRO A 291 -1.92 1.14 17.46
N ALA A 292 -1.17 1.53 18.50
CA ALA A 292 0.14 2.17 18.31
C ALA A 292 1.23 1.22 17.77
N ALA A 293 1.03 -0.10 17.85
CA ALA A 293 1.94 -1.12 17.35
C ALA A 293 1.17 -2.40 17.02
N VAL A 294 1.77 -3.28 16.22
CA VAL A 294 1.23 -4.60 15.86
C VAL A 294 2.21 -5.71 16.26
N ASP A 295 1.69 -6.87 16.65
CA ASP A 295 2.47 -8.09 16.82
C ASP A 295 2.57 -8.81 15.47
N ASP A 296 3.78 -8.88 14.93
CA ASP A 296 4.10 -9.48 13.63
C ASP A 296 4.85 -10.81 13.73
N GLN A 297 4.90 -11.42 14.92
CA GLN A 297 5.60 -12.69 15.13
C GLN A 297 5.20 -13.79 14.15
N PRO A 298 3.92 -14.00 13.78
CA PRO A 298 3.56 -14.98 12.75
C PRO A 298 4.20 -14.70 11.40
N ALA A 299 4.30 -13.45 10.97
CA ALA A 299 4.98 -13.09 9.71
C ALA A 299 6.48 -13.41 9.77
N ARG A 300 7.14 -13.08 10.87
CA ARG A 300 8.55 -13.40 11.11
C ARG A 300 8.81 -14.90 11.13
N HIS A 301 7.91 -15.67 11.72
CA HIS A 301 8.06 -17.12 11.83
C HIS A 301 7.77 -17.85 10.49
N ASP A 302 6.72 -17.45 9.78
CA ASP A 302 6.20 -18.21 8.66
C ASP A 302 6.93 -17.92 7.33
N TRP A 303 7.44 -16.71 7.17
CA TRP A 303 8.08 -16.25 5.93
C TRP A 303 9.22 -15.26 6.14
N ASP A 304 9.88 -15.30 7.32
CA ASP A 304 11.11 -14.58 7.65
C ASP A 304 11.00 -13.04 7.52
N TRP A 305 9.81 -12.48 7.79
CA TRP A 305 9.58 -11.03 7.74
C TRP A 305 10.61 -10.28 8.58
N ASN A 306 11.32 -9.34 7.97
CA ASN A 306 12.34 -8.54 8.64
C ASN A 306 12.47 -7.16 7.98
N PRO A 307 11.79 -6.12 8.51
CA PRO A 307 11.90 -4.76 7.99
C PRO A 307 13.32 -4.23 8.12
N GLN A 308 13.76 -3.40 7.17
CA GLN A 308 15.14 -2.97 7.06
C GLN A 308 15.36 -1.51 7.48
N TYR A 309 14.31 -0.71 7.60
CA TYR A 309 14.43 0.71 7.87
C TYR A 309 14.02 1.04 9.31
N ASP A 310 14.87 1.79 10.03
CA ASP A 310 14.50 2.55 11.22
C ASP A 310 14.12 3.99 10.84
N LEU A 311 13.77 4.83 11.81
CA LEU A 311 13.31 6.20 11.55
C LEU A 311 14.41 7.06 10.91
N ASP A 312 15.66 6.90 11.33
CA ASP A 312 16.78 7.68 10.83
C ASP A 312 17.10 7.31 9.38
N ALA A 313 17.17 6.02 9.08
CA ALA A 313 17.38 5.50 7.72
C ALA A 313 16.23 5.89 6.77
N LEU A 314 14.98 5.83 7.25
CA LEU A 314 13.82 6.30 6.50
C LEU A 314 13.95 7.80 6.20
N ALA A 315 14.28 8.62 7.22
CA ALA A 315 14.37 10.06 7.07
C ALA A 315 15.49 10.45 6.08
N GLU A 316 16.65 9.83 6.20
CA GLU A 316 17.78 10.07 5.30
C GLU A 316 17.43 9.71 3.84
N ASP A 317 16.88 8.51 3.61
CA ASP A 317 16.58 8.03 2.25
C ASP A 317 15.43 8.82 1.60
N MET A 318 14.37 9.12 2.33
CA MET A 318 13.26 9.96 1.85
C MET A 318 13.75 11.34 1.43
N LEU A 319 14.48 12.05 2.32
CA LEU A 319 14.99 13.39 2.02
C LEU A 319 15.96 13.37 0.85
N LYS A 320 16.85 12.40 0.76
CA LYS A 320 17.77 12.22 -0.36
C LYS A 320 17.04 12.16 -1.70
N HIS A 321 15.97 11.36 -1.79
CA HIS A 321 15.20 11.21 -3.03
C HIS A 321 14.38 12.47 -3.37
N LEU A 322 13.77 13.11 -2.38
CA LEU A 322 12.98 14.32 -2.58
C LEU A 322 13.84 15.51 -3.00
N LEU A 323 15.01 15.69 -2.37
CA LEU A 323 15.94 16.79 -2.69
C LEU A 323 16.58 16.58 -4.08
N ALA A 324 16.98 15.37 -4.44
CA ALA A 324 17.49 15.08 -5.78
C ALA A 324 16.46 15.36 -6.89
N GLY A 325 15.17 15.13 -6.60
CA GLY A 325 14.06 15.47 -7.51
C GLY A 325 13.88 16.97 -7.73
N SER A 326 14.08 17.78 -6.71
CA SER A 326 13.94 19.25 -6.77
C SER A 326 15.05 19.91 -7.59
N GLU A 327 16.29 19.43 -7.50
CA GLU A 327 17.42 19.95 -8.30
C GLU A 327 17.25 19.65 -9.80
N GLY A 328 16.69 18.49 -10.16
CA GLY A 328 16.38 18.13 -11.55
C GLY A 328 15.32 19.04 -12.18
N HIS A 329 14.40 19.58 -11.39
CA HIS A 329 13.35 20.50 -11.85
C HIS A 329 13.86 21.92 -12.05
N ALA A 330 14.67 22.44 -11.14
CA ALA A 330 15.29 23.76 -11.25
C ALA A 330 16.25 23.85 -12.47
N GLY A 331 16.98 22.78 -12.77
CA GLY A 331 17.87 22.70 -13.92
C GLY A 331 17.17 22.64 -15.28
N ARG A 332 15.91 22.16 -15.35
CA ARG A 332 15.10 22.15 -16.58
C ARG A 332 14.47 23.51 -16.90
N VAL A 333 13.97 24.21 -15.89
CA VAL A 333 13.38 25.55 -16.07
C VAL A 333 14.44 26.55 -16.56
N ALA A 334 15.67 26.44 -16.09
CA ALA A 334 16.77 27.31 -16.53
C ALA A 334 17.22 27.06 -17.98
N ARG A 335 16.93 25.91 -18.59
CA ARG A 335 17.30 25.58 -19.97
C ARG A 335 16.23 25.93 -21.02
N THR A 336 15.00 26.24 -20.60
CA THR A 336 13.89 26.60 -21.50
C THR A 336 13.70 28.12 -21.64
N THR A 337 14.46 28.93 -20.88
CA THR A 337 14.45 30.41 -20.94
C THR A 337 15.76 31.01 -21.48
N GLY A 338 16.58 30.23 -22.18
CA GLY A 338 17.81 30.67 -22.83
C GLY A 338 17.69 30.67 -24.36
#